data_4c451c382c8636030f41bffd933719ae
#
_entry.id   4c451c382c8636030f41bffd933719ae
#
_cell.length_a   1.000
_cell.length_b   1.000
_cell.length_c   1.000
_cell.angle_alpha   90.00
_cell.angle_beta   90.00
_cell.angle_gamma   90.00
#
_symmetry.space_group_name_H-M   'P 1'
#
loop_
_entity.id
_entity.type
_entity.pdbx_description
1 polymer ?
#
loop_
_entity_poly.entity_id
_entity_poly.type
_entity_poly.pdbx_seq_one_letter_code
_entity_poly.pdbx_strand_id
1 'polypeptide(L)'
;RAGIVPDIVVLSKSIGGYGLPLALTLVNPAIDCFTPGEHNGTFRGNQLSFIAAKAGLEYMLENKVEKQVQEKAPIVKEFIEKEILPLDSRLKLRGIGLIWGIDCSEFPDKNFSDKVTRKAFDHKLIIELAGRDNSVVKLMPPLVIDKETLIEGLKALKAAFEDCLKELN
;
A
#
# COMPACT_ATOMS: atom_id res chain seq x y z
N ARG A 1 -3.73 9.21 14.46
CA ARG A 1 -4.87 8.26 14.51
C ARG A 1 -4.79 7.32 15.71
N ALA A 2 -3.60 6.84 16.05
CA ALA A 2 -3.41 5.95 17.21
C ALA A 2 -3.41 6.68 18.56
N GLY A 3 -3.31 8.01 18.59
CA GLY A 3 -3.24 8.81 19.81
C GLY A 3 -1.97 8.58 20.63
N ILE A 4 -0.92 8.02 20.02
CA ILE A 4 0.38 7.78 20.67
C ILE A 4 1.44 8.72 20.11
N VAL A 5 2.42 9.07 20.94
CA VAL A 5 3.65 9.75 20.53
C VAL A 5 4.79 8.76 20.75
N PRO A 6 5.33 8.14 19.70
CA PRO A 6 6.41 7.16 19.86
C PRO A 6 7.73 7.85 20.17
N ASP A 7 8.60 7.19 20.93
CA ASP A 7 9.96 7.65 21.19
C ASP A 7 10.91 7.36 20.02
N ILE A 8 10.61 6.35 19.23
CA ILE A 8 11.38 6.00 18.02
C ILE A 8 10.42 5.79 16.84
N VAL A 9 10.72 6.43 15.70
CA VAL A 9 10.01 6.22 14.44
C VAL A 9 11.00 5.77 13.37
N VAL A 10 10.74 4.63 12.74
CA VAL A 10 11.55 4.10 11.65
C VAL A 10 10.80 4.29 10.33
N LEU A 11 11.42 4.97 9.39
CA LEU A 11 10.90 5.27 8.07
C LEU A 11 11.82 4.70 6.99
N SER A 12 11.25 4.17 5.91
CA SER A 12 12.02 3.64 4.79
C SER A 12 11.18 3.63 3.51
N LYS A 13 11.69 2.98 2.47
CA LYS A 13 11.01 2.78 1.17
C LYS A 13 10.66 4.11 0.51
N SER A 14 9.38 4.44 0.38
CA SER A 14 8.89 5.65 -0.29
C SER A 14 9.39 6.98 0.30
N ILE A 15 9.97 6.98 1.52
CA ILE A 15 10.56 8.18 2.09
C ILE A 15 11.73 8.72 1.24
N GLY A 16 12.41 7.86 0.49
CA GLY A 16 13.50 8.23 -0.43
C GLY A 16 13.03 8.89 -1.74
N GLY A 17 11.74 9.11 -1.91
CA GLY A 17 11.18 9.55 -3.18
C GLY A 17 11.22 8.42 -4.22
N TYR A 18 11.37 8.76 -5.50
CA TYR A 18 11.43 7.78 -6.57
C TYR A 18 12.87 7.39 -6.90
N GLY A 19 13.17 6.10 -6.71
CA GLY A 19 14.39 5.45 -7.24
C GLY A 19 15.66 5.59 -6.38
N LEU A 20 15.62 6.28 -5.24
CA LEU A 20 16.79 6.41 -4.35
C LEU A 20 16.51 5.77 -2.99
N PRO A 21 17.44 4.91 -2.50
CA PRO A 21 17.25 4.23 -1.22
C PRO A 21 17.50 5.19 -0.05
N LEU A 22 16.51 5.27 0.86
CA LEU A 22 16.64 6.02 2.11
C LEU A 22 15.91 5.28 3.23
N ALA A 23 16.54 5.26 4.40
CA ALA A 23 15.91 4.92 5.66
C ALA A 23 16.26 5.96 6.71
N LEU A 24 15.31 6.31 7.54
CA LEU A 24 15.47 7.26 8.64
C LEU A 24 15.01 6.61 9.94
N THR A 25 15.71 6.89 11.00
CA THR A 25 15.28 6.62 12.38
C THR A 25 15.20 7.96 13.10
N LEU A 26 13.98 8.36 13.47
CA LEU A 26 13.76 9.54 14.29
C LEU A 26 13.76 9.08 15.76
N VAL A 27 14.58 9.68 16.58
CA VAL A 27 14.74 9.33 17.99
C VAL A 27 14.37 10.54 18.86
N ASN A 28 13.57 10.29 19.88
CA ASN A 28 13.29 11.32 20.88
C ASN A 28 14.61 11.73 21.57
N PRO A 29 14.96 13.04 21.59
CA PRO A 29 16.19 13.50 22.20
C PRO A 29 16.41 13.04 23.66
N ALA A 30 15.32 12.77 24.41
CA ALA A 30 15.40 12.31 25.78
C ALA A 30 16.01 10.89 25.93
N ILE A 31 15.99 10.09 24.87
CA ILE A 31 16.54 8.73 24.86
C ILE A 31 17.69 8.57 23.85
N ASP A 32 18.07 9.63 23.16
CA ASP A 32 19.21 9.61 22.26
C ASP A 32 20.51 9.60 23.07
N CYS A 33 21.16 8.43 23.10
CA CYS A 33 22.39 8.20 23.84
C CYS A 33 23.61 7.96 22.96
N PHE A 34 23.48 8.15 21.63
CA PHE A 34 24.62 7.98 20.71
C PHE A 34 25.69 9.03 20.92
N THR A 35 26.91 8.58 21.08
CA THR A 35 28.09 9.44 21.05
C THR A 35 28.66 9.54 19.62
N PRO A 36 29.42 10.60 19.31
CA PRO A 36 30.06 10.75 18.00
C PRO A 36 30.87 9.52 17.60
N GLY A 37 30.56 8.94 16.43
CA GLY A 37 31.23 7.76 15.87
C GLY A 37 30.58 6.41 16.20
N GLU A 38 29.67 6.31 17.15
CA GLU A 38 28.99 5.04 17.48
C GLU A 38 28.03 4.57 16.38
N HIS A 39 27.39 5.51 15.70
CA HIS A 39 26.47 5.22 14.63
C HIS A 39 26.97 5.75 13.30
N ASN A 40 27.82 5.01 12.62
CA ASN A 40 28.40 5.39 11.33
C ASN A 40 28.23 4.29 10.28
N GLY A 41 28.53 4.62 9.02
CA GLY A 41 28.54 3.67 7.91
C GLY A 41 28.83 4.41 6.60
N THR A 42 29.59 3.76 5.72
CA THR A 42 30.10 4.35 4.47
C THR A 42 28.99 4.91 3.57
N PHE A 43 27.83 4.25 3.54
CA PHE A 43 26.69 4.65 2.70
C PHE A 43 25.66 5.55 3.42
N ARG A 44 25.95 5.96 4.66
CA ARG A 44 25.07 6.86 5.39
C ARG A 44 25.18 8.26 4.89
N GLY A 45 24.05 9.00 4.96
CA GLY A 45 24.02 10.37 4.54
C GLY A 45 24.14 10.56 3.04
N ASN A 46 23.62 9.64 2.23
CA ASN A 46 23.53 9.81 0.78
C ASN A 46 22.76 11.10 0.46
N GLN A 47 23.46 12.11 0.01
CA GLN A 47 22.89 13.44 -0.21
C GLN A 47 21.82 13.46 -1.31
N LEU A 48 21.98 12.65 -2.36
CA LEU A 48 20.98 12.55 -3.43
C LEU A 48 19.66 11.98 -2.89
N SER A 49 19.75 11.00 -2.00
CA SER A 49 18.56 10.43 -1.34
C SER A 49 17.88 11.45 -0.43
N PHE A 50 18.65 12.31 0.26
CA PHE A 50 18.07 13.39 1.06
C PHE A 50 17.38 14.44 0.21
N ILE A 51 17.97 14.83 -0.93
CA ILE A 51 17.37 15.77 -1.87
C ILE A 51 16.06 15.19 -2.43
N ALA A 52 16.06 13.93 -2.84
CA ALA A 52 14.87 13.27 -3.36
C ALA A 52 13.76 13.14 -2.29
N ALA A 53 14.11 12.77 -1.06
CA ALA A 53 13.19 12.72 0.05
C ALA A 53 12.58 14.08 0.38
N LYS A 54 13.41 15.11 0.43
CA LYS A 54 12.96 16.50 0.66
C LYS A 54 11.96 16.91 -0.41
N ALA A 55 12.30 16.74 -1.69
CA ALA A 55 11.41 17.09 -2.80
C ALA A 55 10.08 16.31 -2.74
N GLY A 56 10.13 15.01 -2.39
CA GLY A 56 8.93 14.19 -2.21
C GLY A 56 8.02 14.69 -1.08
N LEU A 57 8.61 15.07 0.05
CA LEU A 57 7.86 15.62 1.20
C LEU A 57 7.26 16.99 0.88
N GLU A 58 8.03 17.88 0.24
CA GLU A 58 7.55 19.20 -0.22
C GLU A 58 6.37 19.04 -1.18
N TYR A 59 6.50 18.14 -2.17
CA TYR A 59 5.42 17.84 -3.10
C TYR A 59 4.15 17.35 -2.36
N MET A 60 4.30 16.45 -1.38
CA MET A 60 3.15 15.95 -0.60
C MET A 60 2.43 17.08 0.14
N LEU A 61 3.17 18.02 0.73
CA LEU A 61 2.61 19.14 1.46
C LEU A 61 1.93 20.16 0.52
N GLU A 62 2.62 20.58 -0.53
CA GLU A 62 2.13 21.57 -1.51
C GLU A 62 0.88 21.09 -2.23
N ASN A 63 0.86 19.82 -2.62
CA ASN A 63 -0.26 19.21 -3.33
C ASN A 63 -1.33 18.58 -2.41
N LYS A 64 -1.20 18.75 -1.09
CA LYS A 64 -2.16 18.25 -0.10
C LYS A 64 -2.51 16.77 -0.33
N VAL A 65 -1.49 15.94 -0.57
CA VAL A 65 -1.68 14.52 -0.94
C VAL A 65 -2.46 13.77 0.12
N GLU A 66 -2.29 14.08 1.41
CA GLU A 66 -3.10 13.47 2.48
C GLU A 66 -4.60 13.71 2.28
N LYS A 67 -4.99 14.94 1.91
CA LYS A 67 -6.40 15.26 1.61
C LYS A 67 -6.91 14.49 0.40
N GLN A 68 -6.11 14.37 -0.65
CA GLN A 68 -6.47 13.57 -1.83
C GLN A 68 -6.68 12.09 -1.46
N VAL A 69 -5.86 11.53 -0.57
CA VAL A 69 -6.05 10.17 -0.06
C VAL A 69 -7.35 10.04 0.73
N GLN A 70 -7.67 11.02 1.59
CA GLN A 70 -8.91 11.03 2.36
C GLN A 70 -10.16 11.07 1.45
N GLU A 71 -10.09 11.77 0.32
CA GLU A 71 -11.18 11.83 -0.67
C GLU A 71 -11.33 10.55 -1.50
N LYS A 72 -10.21 9.86 -1.80
CA LYS A 72 -10.22 8.64 -2.62
C LYS A 72 -10.52 7.39 -1.80
N ALA A 73 -10.13 7.36 -0.54
CA ALA A 73 -10.29 6.19 0.33
C ALA A 73 -11.75 5.67 0.41
N PRO A 74 -12.78 6.52 0.57
CA PRO A 74 -14.18 6.09 0.54
C PRO A 74 -14.57 5.46 -0.79
N ILE A 75 -14.08 5.97 -1.92
CA ILE A 75 -14.37 5.44 -3.26
C ILE A 75 -13.91 3.98 -3.36
N VAL A 76 -12.66 3.72 -2.93
CA VAL A 76 -12.10 2.36 -2.95
C VAL A 76 -12.90 1.44 -2.04
N LYS A 77 -13.13 1.88 -0.80
CA LYS A 77 -13.86 1.09 0.19
C LYS A 77 -15.26 0.73 -0.32
N GLU A 78 -16.01 1.71 -0.75
CA GLU A 78 -17.39 1.55 -1.20
C GLU A 78 -17.47 0.66 -2.43
N PHE A 79 -16.55 0.81 -3.38
CA PHE A 79 -16.50 -0.05 -4.56
C PHE A 79 -16.26 -1.51 -4.16
N ILE A 80 -15.28 -1.79 -3.30
CA ILE A 80 -14.98 -3.16 -2.88
C ILE A 80 -16.16 -3.75 -2.10
N GLU A 81 -16.74 -3.01 -1.17
CA GLU A 81 -17.88 -3.47 -0.36
C GLU A 81 -19.14 -3.75 -1.20
N LYS A 82 -19.40 -2.97 -2.25
CA LYS A 82 -20.60 -3.10 -3.07
C LYS A 82 -20.43 -4.02 -4.28
N GLU A 83 -19.23 -4.08 -4.85
CA GLU A 83 -19.01 -4.70 -6.15
C GLU A 83 -18.16 -5.98 -6.08
N ILE A 84 -17.28 -6.13 -5.07
CA ILE A 84 -16.38 -7.28 -4.98
C ILE A 84 -16.80 -8.24 -3.86
N LEU A 85 -16.99 -7.74 -2.63
CA LEU A 85 -17.37 -8.62 -1.52
C LEU A 85 -18.67 -9.42 -1.75
N PRO A 86 -19.70 -8.88 -2.43
CA PRO A 86 -20.91 -9.65 -2.70
C PRO A 86 -20.72 -10.81 -3.68
N LEU A 87 -19.60 -10.89 -4.40
CA LEU A 87 -19.31 -11.98 -5.31
C LEU A 87 -19.14 -13.33 -4.58
N ASP A 88 -18.61 -13.29 -3.34
CA ASP A 88 -18.46 -14.49 -2.52
C ASP A 88 -18.34 -14.15 -1.04
N SER A 89 -19.10 -14.84 -0.19
CA SER A 89 -19.15 -14.59 1.26
C SER A 89 -17.84 -14.88 2.01
N ARG A 90 -16.91 -15.60 1.39
CA ARG A 90 -15.55 -15.87 1.94
C ARG A 90 -14.60 -14.70 1.82
N LEU A 91 -14.92 -13.68 1.01
CA LEU A 91 -14.11 -12.49 0.84
C LEU A 91 -14.29 -11.55 2.04
N LYS A 92 -13.17 -11.06 2.59
CA LYS A 92 -13.18 -10.10 3.70
C LYS A 92 -12.29 -8.91 3.38
N LEU A 93 -12.73 -7.71 3.76
CA LEU A 93 -12.00 -6.46 3.51
C LEU A 93 -11.34 -5.93 4.78
N ARG A 94 -10.09 -5.51 4.66
CA ARG A 94 -9.35 -4.75 5.68
C ARG A 94 -8.52 -3.68 5.01
N GLY A 95 -8.45 -2.50 5.61
CA GLY A 95 -7.59 -1.45 5.07
C GLY A 95 -7.87 -0.06 5.62
N ILE A 96 -7.08 0.90 5.16
CA ILE A 96 -7.17 2.30 5.53
C ILE A 96 -6.52 3.17 4.44
N GLY A 97 -7.08 4.34 4.19
CA GLY A 97 -6.57 5.23 3.15
C GLY A 97 -6.64 4.56 1.78
N LEU A 98 -5.49 4.43 1.12
CA LEU A 98 -5.36 3.72 -0.16
C LEU A 98 -4.61 2.38 -0.02
N ILE A 99 -4.54 1.82 1.18
CA ILE A 99 -3.99 0.48 1.42
C ILE A 99 -5.13 -0.43 1.84
N TRP A 100 -5.50 -1.37 0.98
CA TRP A 100 -6.59 -2.32 1.21
C TRP A 100 -6.15 -3.74 0.92
N GLY A 101 -6.68 -4.67 1.69
CA GLY A 101 -6.48 -6.09 1.49
C GLY A 101 -7.82 -6.82 1.40
N ILE A 102 -8.01 -7.61 0.33
CA ILE A 102 -9.12 -8.52 0.19
C ILE A 102 -8.60 -9.89 0.60
N ASP A 103 -9.03 -10.35 1.76
CA ASP A 103 -8.62 -11.62 2.35
C ASP A 103 -9.38 -12.77 1.70
N CYS A 104 -8.64 -13.72 1.15
CA CYS A 104 -9.13 -14.93 0.48
C CYS A 104 -8.78 -16.20 1.27
N SER A 105 -8.36 -16.10 2.53
CA SER A 105 -7.88 -17.23 3.34
C SER A 105 -8.92 -18.34 3.59
N GLU A 106 -10.21 -18.01 3.47
CA GLU A 106 -11.31 -18.97 3.65
C GLU A 106 -11.58 -19.82 2.40
N PHE A 107 -10.95 -19.55 1.27
CA PHE A 107 -11.05 -20.41 0.10
C PHE A 107 -10.30 -21.72 0.34
N PRO A 108 -10.90 -22.89 -0.03
CA PRO A 108 -10.24 -24.19 0.04
C PRO A 108 -8.98 -24.24 -0.83
N ASP A 109 -9.02 -23.64 -2.01
CA ASP A 109 -7.87 -23.49 -2.89
C ASP A 109 -6.96 -22.41 -2.34
N LYS A 110 -5.80 -22.81 -1.79
CA LYS A 110 -4.79 -21.89 -1.23
C LYS A 110 -4.10 -21.01 -2.28
N ASN A 111 -4.25 -21.34 -3.56
CA ASN A 111 -3.73 -20.55 -4.67
C ASN A 111 -4.78 -19.58 -5.25
N PHE A 112 -5.96 -19.46 -4.65
CA PHE A 112 -7.04 -18.62 -5.17
C PHE A 112 -6.60 -17.15 -5.36
N SER A 113 -5.94 -16.56 -4.36
CA SER A 113 -5.41 -15.18 -4.45
C SER A 113 -4.35 -15.01 -5.54
N ASP A 114 -3.47 -16.03 -5.75
CA ASP A 114 -2.50 -16.01 -6.85
C ASP A 114 -3.20 -16.06 -8.22
N LYS A 115 -4.24 -16.87 -8.36
CA LYS A 115 -5.07 -16.89 -9.58
C LYS A 115 -5.70 -15.53 -9.84
N VAL A 116 -6.23 -14.86 -8.81
CA VAL A 116 -6.80 -13.51 -8.93
C VAL A 116 -5.75 -12.51 -9.44
N THR A 117 -4.51 -12.54 -8.93
CA THR A 117 -3.47 -11.63 -9.41
C THR A 117 -3.08 -11.90 -10.86
N ARG A 118 -3.07 -13.16 -11.30
CA ARG A 118 -2.83 -13.52 -12.71
C ARG A 118 -3.95 -13.03 -13.62
N LYS A 119 -5.21 -13.23 -13.23
CA LYS A 119 -6.37 -12.69 -13.98
C LYS A 119 -6.36 -11.17 -13.99
N ALA A 120 -5.99 -10.51 -12.88
CA ALA A 120 -5.83 -9.06 -12.85
C ALA A 120 -4.80 -8.59 -13.89
N PHE A 121 -3.69 -9.30 -14.05
CA PHE A 121 -2.69 -9.01 -15.08
C PHE A 121 -3.27 -9.13 -16.51
N ASP A 122 -4.10 -10.14 -16.76
CA ASP A 122 -4.82 -10.28 -18.05
C ASP A 122 -5.73 -9.07 -18.31
N HIS A 123 -6.34 -8.52 -17.24
CA HIS A 123 -7.13 -7.29 -17.27
C HIS A 123 -6.28 -6.00 -17.18
N LYS A 124 -4.96 -6.06 -17.41
CA LYS A 124 -4.02 -4.93 -17.44
C LYS A 124 -3.82 -4.28 -16.06
N LEU A 125 -4.06 -5.00 -14.98
CA LEU A 125 -3.82 -4.54 -13.61
C LEU A 125 -2.69 -5.34 -12.98
N ILE A 126 -1.62 -4.64 -12.58
CA ILE A 126 -0.56 -5.22 -11.75
C ILE A 126 -0.95 -5.04 -10.28
N ILE A 127 -1.06 -6.13 -9.56
CA ILE A 127 -1.43 -6.15 -8.15
C ILE A 127 -0.60 -7.20 -7.41
N GLU A 128 -0.37 -6.97 -6.12
CA GLU A 128 0.46 -7.84 -5.28
C GLU A 128 -0.37 -8.66 -4.30
N LEU A 129 0.26 -9.71 -3.79
CA LEU A 129 -0.23 -10.50 -2.67
C LEU A 129 0.39 -10.04 -1.35
N ALA A 130 -0.31 -10.34 -0.26
CA ALA A 130 0.13 -10.08 1.11
C ALA A 130 -0.47 -11.12 2.07
N GLY A 131 -0.17 -10.94 3.35
CA GLY A 131 -0.68 -11.81 4.41
C GLY A 131 0.08 -13.13 4.51
N ARG A 132 -0.37 -13.97 5.46
CA ARG A 132 0.19 -15.32 5.61
C ARG A 132 -0.21 -16.16 4.41
N ASP A 133 0.72 -16.95 3.89
CA ASP A 133 0.53 -17.84 2.75
C ASP A 133 0.01 -17.11 1.49
N ASN A 134 0.34 -15.81 1.36
CA ASN A 134 -0.11 -14.96 0.25
C ASN A 134 -1.63 -14.92 0.07
N SER A 135 -2.40 -15.10 1.13
CA SER A 135 -3.85 -15.23 1.06
C SER A 135 -4.63 -13.92 0.83
N VAL A 136 -3.94 -12.78 0.75
CA VAL A 136 -4.57 -11.47 0.64
C VAL A 136 -4.19 -10.80 -0.68
N VAL A 137 -5.18 -10.43 -1.48
CA VAL A 137 -4.99 -9.56 -2.65
C VAL A 137 -4.86 -8.13 -2.15
N LYS A 138 -3.66 -7.52 -2.34
CA LYS A 138 -3.31 -6.21 -1.79
C LYS A 138 -3.47 -5.11 -2.82
N LEU A 139 -4.34 -4.17 -2.55
CA LEU A 139 -4.51 -2.93 -3.33
C LEU A 139 -3.72 -1.79 -2.68
N MET A 140 -2.77 -1.22 -3.43
CA MET A 140 -1.94 -0.10 -2.97
C MET A 140 -1.55 0.79 -4.17
N PRO A 141 -2.51 1.56 -4.71
CA PRO A 141 -2.24 2.44 -5.84
C PRO A 141 -1.36 3.63 -5.43
N PRO A 142 -0.71 4.30 -6.39
CA PRO A 142 -0.02 5.56 -6.12
C PRO A 142 -0.95 6.57 -5.44
N LEU A 143 -0.46 7.29 -4.42
CA LEU A 143 -1.27 8.24 -3.68
C LEU A 143 -1.81 9.38 -4.55
N VAL A 144 -1.11 9.69 -5.65
CA VAL A 144 -1.45 10.75 -6.62
C VAL A 144 -2.30 10.25 -7.80
N ILE A 145 -2.72 8.98 -7.80
CA ILE A 145 -3.57 8.42 -8.86
C ILE A 145 -4.83 9.27 -9.04
N ASP A 146 -5.23 9.55 -10.26
CA ASP A 146 -6.52 10.20 -10.54
C ASP A 146 -7.70 9.25 -10.29
N LYS A 147 -8.90 9.82 -10.17
CA LYS A 147 -10.09 9.04 -9.81
C LYS A 147 -10.53 8.11 -10.94
N GLU A 148 -10.38 8.53 -12.18
CA GLU A 148 -10.77 7.77 -13.37
C GLU A 148 -9.93 6.49 -13.45
N THR A 149 -8.61 6.62 -13.43
CA THR A 149 -7.67 5.49 -13.44
C THR A 149 -7.85 4.56 -12.23
N LEU A 150 -8.13 5.13 -11.04
CA LEU A 150 -8.42 4.35 -9.84
C LEU A 150 -9.66 3.48 -10.04
N ILE A 151 -10.75 4.03 -10.59
CA ILE A 151 -12.00 3.29 -10.84
C ILE A 151 -11.80 2.23 -11.93
N GLU A 152 -11.03 2.52 -12.97
CA GLU A 152 -10.67 1.53 -14.00
C GLU A 152 -9.92 0.35 -13.39
N GLY A 153 -8.93 0.60 -12.55
CA GLY A 153 -8.22 -0.44 -11.82
C GLY A 153 -9.13 -1.28 -10.91
N LEU A 154 -10.07 -0.65 -10.22
CA LEU A 154 -11.06 -1.35 -9.39
C LEU A 154 -12.00 -2.25 -10.22
N LYS A 155 -12.42 -1.80 -11.41
CA LYS A 155 -13.21 -2.62 -12.34
C LYS A 155 -12.42 -3.81 -12.88
N ALA A 156 -11.15 -3.61 -13.22
CA ALA A 156 -10.26 -4.68 -13.63
C ALA A 156 -10.08 -5.72 -12.52
N LEU A 157 -9.93 -5.26 -11.27
CA LEU A 157 -9.85 -6.15 -10.11
C LEU A 157 -11.14 -6.95 -9.91
N LYS A 158 -12.31 -6.32 -10.02
CA LYS A 158 -13.60 -7.01 -9.96
C LYS A 158 -13.69 -8.11 -11.02
N ALA A 159 -13.37 -7.79 -12.28
CA ALA A 159 -13.39 -8.77 -13.37
C ALA A 159 -12.47 -9.97 -13.09
N ALA A 160 -11.30 -9.73 -12.51
CA ALA A 160 -10.38 -10.80 -12.13
C ALA A 160 -10.98 -11.74 -11.07
N PHE A 161 -11.67 -11.21 -10.06
CA PHE A 161 -12.40 -12.02 -9.08
C PHE A 161 -13.54 -12.81 -9.74
N GLU A 162 -14.34 -12.18 -10.60
CA GLU A 162 -15.44 -12.84 -11.31
C GLU A 162 -14.94 -14.01 -12.16
N ASP A 163 -13.82 -13.83 -12.87
CA ASP A 163 -13.24 -14.89 -13.69
C ASP A 163 -12.72 -16.07 -12.84
N CYS A 164 -12.04 -15.78 -11.74
CA CYS A 164 -11.59 -16.85 -10.83
C CYS A 164 -12.75 -17.60 -10.17
N LEU A 165 -13.83 -16.91 -9.81
CA LEU A 165 -15.00 -17.54 -9.20
C LEU A 165 -15.78 -18.42 -10.20
N LYS A 166 -15.83 -18.05 -11.48
CA LYS A 166 -16.42 -18.91 -12.54
C LYS A 166 -15.64 -20.21 -12.73
N GLU A 167 -14.33 -20.21 -12.53
CA GLU A 167 -13.48 -21.41 -12.63
C GLU A 167 -13.62 -22.36 -11.45
N LEU A 168 -14.27 -21.94 -10.35
CA LEU A 168 -14.56 -22.78 -9.17
C LEU A 168 -15.87 -23.58 -9.28
N ASN A 169 -16.75 -23.19 -10.19
CA ASN A 169 -18.04 -23.82 -10.46
C ASN A 169 -17.93 -24.74 -11.68
#